data_891e52f680f2857d0fe854276cc30373
#
_entry.id   891e52f680f2857d0fe854276cc30373
#
_cell.length_a   1.000
_cell.length_b   1.000
_cell.length_c   1.000
_cell.angle_alpha   90.00
_cell.angle_beta   90.00
_cell.angle_gamma   90.00
#
_symmetry.space_group_name_H-M   'P 1'
#
loop_
_entity.id
_entity.type
_entity.pdbx_description
1 polymer ?
#
loop_
_entity_poly.entity_id
_entity_poly.type
_entity_poly.pdbx_seq_one_letter_code
_entity_poly.pdbx_strand_id
1 'polypeptide(L)'
;FDCILGFNLDTAVFDWGMQIQENQYRFRAARFDPTSDDGPMMLNRMHINNVHCNAAGMYIGGRRTGGMLHYNGKTITMAVTLPTGTHNAQPFRDGVLFNDSEANVVRYTGRGEGDEDRAIEVPIYGDEEMTHLWANDGEVARPHFARGLCQVTDSVVAGGSSPSTVSIYDLRENKRVVEVAISRDVRNAIHGLEIWPH
;
A
#
# COMPACT_ATOMS: atom_id res chain seq x y z
N PHE A 1 -4.95 -14.22 -1.17
CA PHE A 1 -6.41 -14.10 -1.32
C PHE A 1 -6.76 -12.62 -1.47
N ASP A 2 -7.66 -12.27 -2.37
CA ASP A 2 -8.13 -10.88 -2.50
C ASP A 2 -9.18 -10.56 -1.44
N CYS A 3 -8.79 -10.66 -0.16
CA CYS A 3 -9.65 -10.55 1.01
C CYS A 3 -9.20 -9.47 1.97
N ILE A 4 -10.16 -8.91 2.69
CA ILE A 4 -9.98 -7.98 3.80
C ILE A 4 -10.66 -8.60 5.01
N LEU A 5 -9.96 -8.62 6.14
CA LEU A 5 -10.44 -9.14 7.41
C LEU A 5 -10.49 -8.02 8.44
N GLY A 6 -11.57 -7.93 9.19
CA GLY A 6 -11.69 -7.08 10.36
C GLY A 6 -11.35 -7.86 11.62
N PHE A 7 -10.35 -7.36 12.35
CA PHE A 7 -9.98 -7.90 13.66
C PHE A 7 -10.57 -7.01 14.74
N ASN A 8 -11.35 -7.59 15.61
CA ASN A 8 -11.97 -6.90 16.73
C ASN A 8 -10.98 -6.88 17.90
N LEU A 9 -10.53 -5.69 18.29
CA LEU A 9 -9.52 -5.52 19.33
C LEU A 9 -10.04 -5.85 20.73
N ASP A 10 -11.36 -5.70 20.99
CA ASP A 10 -11.94 -5.96 22.30
C ASP A 10 -12.09 -7.46 22.55
N THR A 11 -12.46 -8.21 21.52
CA THR A 11 -12.71 -9.65 21.63
C THR A 11 -11.53 -10.50 21.13
N ALA A 12 -10.54 -9.88 20.51
CA ALA A 12 -9.35 -10.51 19.91
C ALA A 12 -9.71 -11.60 18.88
N VAL A 13 -10.77 -11.39 18.09
CA VAL A 13 -11.18 -12.31 17.02
C VAL A 13 -11.37 -11.59 15.69
N PHE A 14 -11.26 -12.33 14.58
CA PHE A 14 -11.72 -11.88 13.28
C PHE A 14 -13.22 -12.09 13.17
N ASP A 15 -14.01 -11.02 13.20
CA ASP A 15 -15.48 -11.07 13.19
C ASP A 15 -16.10 -10.53 11.90
N TRP A 16 -15.28 -10.12 10.95
CA TRP A 16 -15.71 -9.55 9.70
C TRP A 16 -14.78 -9.96 8.55
N GLY A 17 -15.35 -10.39 7.43
CA GLY A 17 -14.63 -10.75 6.23
C GLY A 17 -15.29 -10.24 4.94
N MET A 18 -14.48 -9.80 3.99
CA MET A 18 -14.91 -9.37 2.66
C MET A 18 -13.91 -9.80 1.61
N GLN A 19 -14.37 -10.50 0.58
CA GLN A 19 -13.59 -10.78 -0.60
C GLN A 19 -13.95 -9.78 -1.71
N ILE A 20 -12.93 -9.25 -2.37
CA ILE A 20 -13.10 -8.45 -3.57
C ILE A 20 -13.09 -9.38 -4.77
N GLN A 21 -14.12 -9.29 -5.59
CA GLN A 21 -14.28 -10.07 -6.82
C GLN A 21 -14.36 -9.12 -8.00
N GLU A 22 -13.65 -9.44 -9.07
CA GLU A 22 -13.68 -8.71 -10.34
C GLU A 22 -14.41 -9.56 -11.40
N ASN A 23 -15.34 -8.94 -12.10
CA ASN A 23 -15.98 -9.50 -13.27
C ASN A 23 -16.16 -8.42 -14.34
N GLN A 24 -15.50 -8.57 -15.48
CA GLN A 24 -15.60 -7.66 -16.63
C GLN A 24 -15.50 -6.17 -16.26
N TYR A 25 -14.44 -5.79 -15.54
CA TYR A 25 -14.20 -4.43 -15.06
C TYR A 25 -15.17 -3.91 -13.98
N ARG A 26 -15.97 -4.78 -13.41
CA ARG A 26 -16.81 -4.46 -12.25
C ARG A 26 -16.28 -5.14 -11.01
N PHE A 27 -16.23 -4.40 -9.92
CA PHE A 27 -15.84 -4.91 -8.62
C PHE A 27 -17.07 -5.20 -7.76
N ARG A 28 -17.02 -6.29 -7.04
CA ARG A 28 -18.07 -6.71 -6.11
C ARG A 28 -17.46 -7.07 -4.77
N ALA A 29 -18.11 -6.63 -3.68
CA ALA A 29 -17.83 -7.09 -2.33
C ALA A 29 -18.65 -8.34 -2.03
N ALA A 30 -18.01 -9.43 -1.69
CA ALA A 30 -18.63 -10.66 -1.21
C ALA A 30 -18.27 -10.83 0.27
N ARG A 31 -19.27 -10.67 1.15
CA ARG A 31 -19.10 -10.87 2.59
C ARG A 31 -18.98 -12.36 2.89
N PHE A 32 -18.16 -12.69 3.86
CA PHE A 32 -18.06 -14.05 4.41
C PHE A 32 -17.80 -13.97 5.91
N ASP A 33 -18.10 -15.07 6.61
CA ASP A 33 -17.77 -15.24 8.02
C ASP A 33 -16.36 -15.82 8.14
N PRO A 34 -15.39 -15.08 8.70
CA PRO A 34 -14.01 -15.57 8.82
C PRO A 34 -13.85 -16.69 9.86
N THR A 35 -14.90 -16.97 10.65
CA THR A 35 -14.88 -18.05 11.67
C THR A 35 -15.50 -19.36 11.15
N SER A 36 -16.08 -19.34 9.96
CA SER A 36 -16.70 -20.53 9.34
C SER A 36 -15.72 -21.26 8.42
N ASP A 37 -16.00 -22.54 8.16
CA ASP A 37 -15.26 -23.34 7.19
C ASP A 37 -15.61 -22.98 5.73
N ASP A 38 -16.68 -22.20 5.52
CA ASP A 38 -17.10 -21.68 4.22
C ASP A 38 -16.29 -20.42 3.86
N GLY A 39 -14.97 -20.56 3.78
CA GLY A 39 -14.07 -19.47 3.49
C GLY A 39 -14.24 -18.88 2.08
N PRO A 40 -13.56 -17.77 1.81
CA PRO A 40 -13.62 -17.14 0.50
C PRO A 40 -12.96 -18.02 -0.58
N MET A 41 -13.32 -17.80 -1.84
CA MET A 41 -12.66 -18.46 -2.96
C MET A 41 -11.15 -18.17 -2.95
N MET A 42 -10.33 -19.14 -3.31
CA MET A 42 -8.88 -18.98 -3.42
C MET A 42 -8.52 -18.13 -4.65
N LEU A 43 -8.69 -16.82 -4.55
CA LEU A 43 -8.37 -15.84 -5.58
C LEU A 43 -7.19 -14.97 -5.14
N ASN A 44 -6.29 -14.66 -6.08
CA ASN A 44 -5.22 -13.68 -5.92
C ASN A 44 -5.01 -12.94 -7.25
N ARG A 45 -6.07 -12.35 -7.78
CA ARG A 45 -6.05 -11.65 -9.08
C ARG A 45 -5.60 -10.22 -8.95
N MET A 46 -6.00 -9.56 -7.86
CA MET A 46 -5.76 -8.13 -7.64
C MET A 46 -4.52 -7.86 -6.82
N HIS A 47 -4.04 -8.85 -6.05
CA HIS A 47 -2.92 -8.68 -5.14
C HIS A 47 -3.13 -7.47 -4.22
N ILE A 48 -4.24 -7.51 -3.46
CA ILE A 48 -4.58 -6.46 -2.48
C ILE A 48 -3.43 -6.34 -1.48
N ASN A 49 -2.97 -5.12 -1.27
CA ASN A 49 -1.79 -4.83 -0.44
C ASN A 49 -2.02 -3.70 0.56
N ASN A 50 -3.13 -3.00 0.49
CA ASN A 50 -3.46 -1.92 1.42
C ASN A 50 -4.95 -1.69 1.55
N VAL A 51 -5.34 -1.27 2.75
CA VAL A 51 -6.68 -0.78 3.08
C VAL A 51 -6.53 0.48 3.92
N HIS A 52 -7.21 1.55 3.53
CA HIS A 52 -7.33 2.78 4.29
C HIS A 52 -8.80 3.08 4.55
N CYS A 53 -9.16 3.37 5.80
CA CYS A 53 -10.53 3.66 6.20
C CYS A 53 -10.67 5.10 6.70
N ASN A 54 -11.74 5.76 6.28
CA ASN A 54 -12.13 7.07 6.80
C ASN A 54 -13.67 7.19 6.81
N ALA A 55 -14.21 8.36 7.12
CA ALA A 55 -15.64 8.62 7.19
C ALA A 55 -16.38 8.38 5.84
N ALA A 56 -15.70 8.44 4.70
CA ALA A 56 -16.29 8.19 3.39
C ALA A 56 -16.37 6.69 3.05
N GLY A 57 -15.64 5.84 3.76
CA GLY A 57 -15.62 4.40 3.55
C GLY A 57 -14.20 3.83 3.55
N MET A 58 -14.03 2.74 2.81
CA MET A 58 -12.79 1.98 2.73
C MET A 58 -12.16 2.16 1.35
N TYR A 59 -10.91 2.55 1.31
CA TYR A 59 -10.10 2.64 0.10
C TYR A 59 -9.15 1.45 0.04
N ILE A 60 -9.12 0.77 -1.10
CA ILE A 60 -8.45 -0.52 -1.24
C ILE A 60 -7.46 -0.41 -2.39
N GLY A 61 -6.20 -0.65 -2.09
CA GLY A 61 -5.12 -0.70 -3.06
C GLY A 61 -4.67 -2.13 -3.34
N GLY A 62 -4.17 -2.35 -4.56
CA GLY A 62 -3.59 -3.62 -4.95
C GLY A 62 -2.72 -3.46 -6.19
N ARG A 63 -1.72 -4.32 -6.33
CA ARG A 63 -0.76 -4.26 -7.45
C ARG A 63 -1.44 -4.36 -8.82
N ARG A 64 -2.58 -5.07 -8.89
CA ARG A 64 -3.29 -5.38 -10.14
C ARG A 64 -4.75 -4.87 -10.15
N THR A 65 -5.10 -3.97 -9.25
CA THR A 65 -6.44 -3.37 -9.21
C THR A 65 -6.65 -2.34 -10.34
N GLY A 66 -5.58 -1.91 -11.00
CA GLY A 66 -5.63 -0.81 -11.97
C GLY A 66 -5.83 0.56 -11.35
N GLY A 67 -5.86 0.65 -10.03
CA GLY A 67 -6.05 1.87 -9.28
C GLY A 67 -6.47 1.64 -7.84
N MET A 68 -6.90 2.71 -7.19
CA MET A 68 -7.47 2.65 -5.84
C MET A 68 -8.98 2.49 -5.92
N LEU A 69 -9.50 1.43 -5.32
CA LEU A 69 -10.93 1.16 -5.22
C LEU A 69 -11.52 1.87 -3.99
N HIS A 70 -12.81 2.22 -4.06
CA HIS A 70 -13.57 2.76 -2.95
C HIS A 70 -14.79 1.91 -2.66
N TYR A 71 -14.91 1.43 -1.43
CA TYR A 71 -16.07 0.72 -0.90
C TYR A 71 -16.82 1.62 0.09
N ASN A 72 -18.06 1.96 -0.25
CA ASN A 72 -18.92 2.86 0.54
C ASN A 72 -19.87 2.13 1.52
N GLY A 73 -19.60 0.85 1.81
CA GLY A 73 -20.46 -0.01 2.61
C GLY A 73 -21.45 -0.86 1.80
N LYS A 74 -21.66 -0.53 0.51
CA LYS A 74 -22.59 -1.26 -0.38
C LYS A 74 -21.95 -1.66 -1.71
N THR A 75 -21.26 -0.74 -2.35
CA THR A 75 -20.69 -0.91 -3.69
C THR A 75 -19.22 -0.60 -3.70
N ILE A 76 -18.50 -1.25 -4.62
CA ILE A 76 -17.10 -0.95 -4.90
C ILE A 76 -17.04 -0.25 -6.26
N THR A 77 -16.33 0.86 -6.31
CA THR A 77 -16.06 1.62 -7.54
C THR A 77 -14.57 1.94 -7.65
N MET A 78 -14.08 2.19 -8.85
CA MET A 78 -12.76 2.77 -9.06
C MET A 78 -12.78 4.24 -8.62
N ALA A 79 -12.03 4.59 -7.59
CA ALA A 79 -11.90 5.98 -7.13
C ALA A 79 -10.91 6.77 -7.99
N VAL A 80 -9.81 6.13 -8.37
CA VAL A 80 -8.77 6.70 -9.22
C VAL A 80 -7.98 5.58 -9.91
N THR A 81 -7.59 5.80 -11.17
CA THR A 81 -6.67 4.91 -11.90
C THR A 81 -5.24 5.21 -11.48
N LEU A 82 -4.46 4.18 -11.21
CA LEU A 82 -3.05 4.27 -10.79
C LEU A 82 -2.20 3.29 -11.62
N PRO A 83 -0.88 3.51 -11.69
CA PRO A 83 0.03 2.60 -12.38
C PRO A 83 -0.03 1.16 -11.85
N THR A 84 0.28 0.20 -12.71
CA THR A 84 0.57 -1.18 -12.29
C THR A 84 1.76 -1.18 -11.33
N GLY A 85 1.75 -2.06 -10.33
CA GLY A 85 2.79 -2.07 -9.31
C GLY A 85 2.55 -1.13 -8.14
N THR A 86 1.43 -0.41 -8.12
CA THR A 86 1.04 0.45 -6.99
C THR A 86 0.89 -0.35 -5.70
N HIS A 87 1.49 0.18 -4.62
CA HIS A 87 1.32 -0.30 -3.24
C HIS A 87 0.89 0.83 -2.32
N ASN A 88 0.17 0.47 -1.26
CA ASN A 88 -0.21 1.36 -0.15
C ASN A 88 -0.95 2.64 -0.59
N ALA A 89 -1.74 2.58 -1.65
CA ALA A 89 -2.51 3.73 -2.13
C ALA A 89 -3.56 4.16 -1.11
N GLN A 90 -3.58 5.46 -0.79
CA GLN A 90 -4.51 6.03 0.17
C GLN A 90 -4.90 7.47 -0.23
N PRO A 91 -6.13 7.92 0.11
CA PRO A 91 -6.47 9.32 -0.02
C PRO A 91 -5.52 10.18 0.80
N PHE A 92 -5.07 11.26 0.22
CA PHE A 92 -4.20 12.21 0.89
C PHE A 92 -4.48 13.62 0.36
N ARG A 93 -4.82 14.56 1.26
CA ARG A 93 -5.30 15.88 0.87
C ARG A 93 -6.46 15.77 -0.13
N ASP A 94 -6.36 16.42 -1.27
CA ASP A 94 -7.27 16.37 -2.41
C ASP A 94 -6.89 15.35 -3.49
N GLY A 95 -5.84 14.57 -3.25
CA GLY A 95 -5.30 13.59 -4.19
C GLY A 95 -5.11 12.20 -3.63
N VAL A 96 -4.07 11.55 -4.11
CA VAL A 96 -3.68 10.18 -3.74
C VAL A 96 -2.19 10.12 -3.44
N LEU A 97 -1.86 9.51 -2.32
CA LEU A 97 -0.50 9.14 -1.95
C LEU A 97 -0.33 7.64 -2.16
N PHE A 98 0.76 7.21 -2.78
CA PHE A 98 1.03 5.80 -3.05
C PHE A 98 2.51 5.51 -3.28
N ASN A 99 2.87 4.25 -3.15
CA ASN A 99 4.16 3.73 -3.59
C ASN A 99 4.03 3.24 -5.04
N ASP A 100 4.83 3.80 -5.94
CA ASP A 100 5.04 3.28 -7.29
C ASP A 100 6.26 2.36 -7.24
N SER A 101 6.01 1.06 -7.02
CA SER A 101 7.09 0.09 -6.83
C SER A 101 7.84 -0.24 -8.13
N GLU A 102 7.25 0.03 -9.29
CA GLU A 102 7.96 -0.14 -10.57
C GLU A 102 8.97 1.01 -10.80
N ALA A 103 8.59 2.21 -10.42
CA ALA A 103 9.47 3.39 -10.52
C ALA A 103 10.37 3.60 -9.28
N ASN A 104 10.21 2.82 -8.21
CA ASN A 104 10.95 2.94 -6.94
C ASN A 104 10.79 4.31 -6.27
N VAL A 105 9.57 4.87 -6.29
CA VAL A 105 9.27 6.17 -5.71
C VAL A 105 8.06 6.14 -4.78
N VAL A 106 8.06 7.04 -3.80
CA VAL A 106 6.86 7.50 -3.12
C VAL A 106 6.26 8.61 -3.95
N ARG A 107 4.98 8.51 -4.29
CA ARG A 107 4.32 9.45 -5.19
C ARG A 107 3.06 10.06 -4.55
N TYR A 108 2.90 11.35 -4.74
CA TYR A 108 1.64 12.07 -4.53
C TYR A 108 1.14 12.61 -5.86
N THR A 109 -0.13 12.42 -6.16
CA THR A 109 -0.80 12.99 -7.33
C THR A 109 -2.05 13.73 -6.86
N GLY A 110 -2.08 15.04 -7.09
CA GLY A 110 -3.23 15.90 -6.80
C GLY A 110 -4.33 15.79 -7.86
N ARG A 111 -5.51 16.34 -7.57
CA ARG A 111 -6.66 16.38 -8.49
C ARG A 111 -6.90 17.74 -9.14
N GLY A 112 -6.33 18.80 -8.56
CA GLY A 112 -6.55 20.18 -8.97
C GLY A 112 -5.72 20.60 -10.19
N GLU A 113 -6.21 21.54 -10.98
CA GLU A 113 -5.36 22.28 -11.94
C GLU A 113 -4.32 23.08 -11.13
N GLY A 114 -3.06 22.74 -11.28
CA GLY A 114 -1.94 23.36 -10.57
C GLY A 114 -1.45 22.59 -9.35
N ASP A 115 -2.08 21.48 -8.98
CA ASP A 115 -1.53 20.55 -8.00
C ASP A 115 -0.30 19.86 -8.60
N GLU A 116 0.82 20.09 -7.96
CA GLU A 116 2.08 19.52 -8.41
C GLU A 116 2.15 18.04 -7.99
N ASP A 117 2.33 17.17 -8.96
CA ASP A 117 2.74 15.80 -8.70
C ASP A 117 4.10 15.78 -7.99
N ARG A 118 4.23 14.90 -7.00
CA ARG A 118 5.49 14.66 -6.30
C ARG A 118 5.91 13.22 -6.53
N ALA A 119 7.20 13.02 -6.78
CA ALA A 119 7.82 11.71 -6.88
C ALA A 119 9.18 11.78 -6.21
N ILE A 120 9.36 11.01 -5.16
CA ILE A 120 10.58 11.03 -4.35
C ILE A 120 11.14 9.61 -4.32
N GLU A 121 12.39 9.45 -4.73
CA GLU A 121 13.05 8.14 -4.78
C GLU A 121 13.22 7.53 -3.39
N VAL A 122 13.01 6.21 -3.31
CA VAL A 122 13.37 5.44 -2.13
C VAL A 122 14.90 5.30 -2.06
N PRO A 123 15.45 4.90 -0.88
CA PRO A 123 16.90 4.63 -0.77
C PRO A 123 17.37 3.60 -1.80
N ILE A 124 18.49 3.88 -2.43
CA ILE A 124 19.20 2.98 -3.34
C ILE A 124 20.51 2.58 -2.70
N TYR A 125 20.77 1.27 -2.65
CA TYR A 125 21.99 0.70 -2.06
C TYR A 125 22.80 -0.03 -3.13
N GLY A 126 24.13 0.08 -3.03
CA GLY A 126 25.03 -0.72 -3.85
C GLY A 126 24.99 -2.20 -3.45
N ASP A 127 25.35 -3.08 -4.38
CA ASP A 127 25.34 -4.52 -4.12
C ASP A 127 26.26 -4.90 -2.93
N GLU A 128 27.36 -4.18 -2.74
CA GLU A 128 28.31 -4.35 -1.65
C GLU A 128 27.74 -3.98 -0.27
N GLU A 129 26.68 -3.18 -0.23
CA GLU A 129 25.99 -2.79 1.01
C GLU A 129 24.89 -3.75 1.40
N MET A 130 24.50 -4.67 0.51
CA MET A 130 23.39 -5.58 0.68
C MET A 130 23.85 -7.01 0.94
N THR A 131 22.99 -7.80 1.57
CA THR A 131 23.24 -9.23 1.81
C THR A 131 22.15 -10.09 1.13
N HIS A 132 22.49 -11.35 0.87
CA HIS A 132 21.57 -12.33 0.25
C HIS A 132 21.03 -11.93 -1.15
N LEU A 133 21.84 -11.25 -1.93
CA LEU A 133 21.49 -10.81 -3.30
C LEU A 133 21.00 -11.96 -4.20
N TRP A 134 21.40 -13.20 -3.91
CA TRP A 134 20.93 -14.39 -4.60
C TRP A 134 19.42 -14.63 -4.46
N ALA A 135 18.77 -14.04 -3.46
CA ALA A 135 17.33 -14.14 -3.24
C ALA A 135 16.51 -13.09 -4.00
N ASN A 136 17.16 -12.25 -4.82
CA ASN A 136 16.48 -11.27 -5.67
C ASN A 136 15.69 -11.98 -6.77
N ASP A 137 14.37 -11.95 -6.71
CA ASP A 137 13.47 -12.57 -7.70
C ASP A 137 12.62 -11.55 -8.46
N GLY A 138 12.91 -10.28 -8.35
CA GLY A 138 12.23 -9.21 -9.09
C GLY A 138 10.75 -8.98 -8.76
N GLU A 139 10.02 -10.00 -8.34
CA GLU A 139 8.59 -9.89 -7.98
C GLU A 139 8.35 -9.81 -6.47
N VAL A 140 9.10 -10.56 -5.68
CA VAL A 140 8.88 -10.74 -4.25
C VAL A 140 10.00 -10.13 -3.42
N ALA A 141 11.25 -10.37 -3.79
CA ALA A 141 12.45 -9.95 -3.06
C ALA A 141 13.39 -9.13 -3.95
N ARG A 142 12.92 -7.99 -4.40
CA ARG A 142 13.71 -7.04 -5.21
C ARG A 142 14.19 -5.88 -4.33
N PRO A 143 15.47 -5.48 -4.40
CA PRO A 143 15.93 -4.23 -3.79
C PRO A 143 15.15 -3.02 -4.31
N HIS A 144 15.08 -1.99 -3.49
CA HIS A 144 14.49 -0.67 -3.82
C HIS A 144 12.95 -0.67 -4.02
N PHE A 145 12.25 -1.73 -3.67
CA PHE A 145 10.80 -1.69 -3.65
C PHE A 145 10.29 -0.66 -2.64
N ALA A 146 9.50 0.30 -3.12
CA ALA A 146 8.71 1.18 -2.25
C ALA A 146 7.52 0.39 -1.70
N ARG A 147 7.44 0.18 -0.37
CA ARG A 147 6.37 -0.53 0.34
C ARG A 147 6.21 0.01 1.75
N GLY A 148 4.98 -0.05 2.27
CA GLY A 148 4.67 0.60 3.55
C GLY A 148 4.64 2.11 3.40
N LEU A 149 3.55 2.74 3.88
CA LEU A 149 3.34 4.17 3.73
C LEU A 149 2.34 4.63 4.77
N CYS A 150 2.67 5.68 5.51
CA CYS A 150 1.72 6.34 6.39
C CYS A 150 1.92 7.84 6.41
N GLN A 151 0.83 8.56 6.65
CA GLN A 151 0.83 9.99 6.84
C GLN A 151 1.35 10.33 8.24
N VAL A 152 2.33 11.23 8.35
CA VAL A 152 2.84 11.77 9.61
C VAL A 152 2.19 13.12 9.90
N THR A 153 2.16 14.01 8.90
CA THR A 153 1.47 15.31 8.94
C THR A 153 0.86 15.59 7.55
N ASP A 154 0.29 16.76 7.37
CA ASP A 154 -0.23 17.20 6.06
C ASP A 154 0.84 17.33 4.96
N SER A 155 2.11 17.29 5.30
CA SER A 155 3.21 17.42 4.32
C SER A 155 4.36 16.45 4.53
N VAL A 156 4.33 15.67 5.59
CA VAL A 156 5.37 14.70 5.91
C VAL A 156 4.77 13.31 5.92
N VAL A 157 5.42 12.38 5.23
CA VAL A 157 5.01 10.98 5.18
C VAL A 157 6.17 10.07 5.54
N ALA A 158 5.87 8.92 6.12
CA ALA A 158 6.84 7.86 6.32
C ALA A 158 6.60 6.77 5.28
N GLY A 159 7.66 6.32 4.64
CA GLY A 159 7.61 5.23 3.66
C GLY A 159 8.66 4.18 3.96
N GLY A 160 8.33 2.95 3.63
CA GLY A 160 9.24 1.83 3.73
C GLY A 160 9.78 1.40 2.38
N SER A 161 10.86 0.65 2.40
CA SER A 161 11.43 0.05 1.19
C SER A 161 12.12 -1.28 1.48
N SER A 162 12.58 -1.94 0.42
CA SER A 162 13.42 -3.13 0.47
C SER A 162 14.87 -2.76 0.06
N PRO A 163 15.91 -3.28 0.72
CA PRO A 163 15.85 -3.99 2.02
C PRO A 163 15.29 -3.10 3.12
N SER A 164 14.84 -3.68 4.22
CA SER A 164 14.03 -3.03 5.26
C SER A 164 14.57 -1.67 5.71
N THR A 165 14.10 -0.62 5.07
CA THR A 165 14.46 0.76 5.36
C THR A 165 13.19 1.58 5.58
N VAL A 166 13.19 2.41 6.61
CA VAL A 166 12.14 3.41 6.87
C VAL A 166 12.71 4.78 6.54
N SER A 167 11.96 5.54 5.75
CA SER A 167 12.34 6.90 5.34
C SER A 167 11.24 7.89 5.65
N ILE A 168 11.63 9.13 5.94
CA ILE A 168 10.73 10.26 6.10
C ILE A 168 10.89 11.17 4.86
N TYR A 169 9.78 11.53 4.27
CA TYR A 169 9.68 12.36 3.08
C TYR A 169 8.94 13.65 3.39
N ASP A 170 9.53 14.78 2.99
CA ASP A 170 8.86 16.10 3.00
C ASP A 170 8.31 16.36 1.59
N LEU A 171 6.99 16.36 1.45
CA LEU A 171 6.31 16.59 0.17
C LEU A 171 6.35 18.05 -0.29
N ARG A 172 6.58 19.03 0.61
CA ARG A 172 6.76 20.45 0.23
C ARG A 172 8.11 20.66 -0.43
N GLU A 173 9.15 20.10 0.20
CA GLU A 173 10.52 20.19 -0.27
C GLU A 173 10.82 19.17 -1.39
N ASN A 174 9.88 18.26 -1.66
CA ASN A 174 10.00 17.14 -2.60
C ASN A 174 11.29 16.33 -2.39
N LYS A 175 11.58 15.98 -1.13
CA LYS A 175 12.81 15.27 -0.78
C LYS A 175 12.63 14.28 0.37
N ARG A 176 13.49 13.27 0.39
CA ARG A 176 13.72 12.41 1.54
C ARG A 176 14.61 13.15 2.54
N VAL A 177 14.17 13.24 3.81
CA VAL A 177 14.87 14.00 4.85
C VAL A 177 15.58 13.12 5.87
N VAL A 178 15.11 11.90 6.09
CA VAL A 178 15.69 10.91 7.02
C VAL A 178 15.54 9.53 6.42
N GLU A 179 16.51 8.66 6.68
CA GLU A 179 16.39 7.22 6.43
C GLU A 179 17.05 6.42 7.54
N VAL A 180 16.47 5.28 7.88
CA VAL A 180 17.00 4.30 8.84
C VAL A 180 16.90 2.92 8.21
N ALA A 181 18.04 2.32 7.90
CA ALA A 181 18.11 0.94 7.46
C ALA A 181 18.03 0.02 8.70
N ILE A 182 16.97 -0.76 8.77
CA ILE A 182 16.76 -1.77 9.81
C ILE A 182 17.52 -3.06 9.45
N SER A 183 17.54 -3.39 8.14
CA SER A 183 18.24 -4.54 7.60
C SER A 183 18.73 -4.24 6.19
N ARG A 184 19.89 -4.80 5.82
CA ARG A 184 20.43 -4.80 4.45
C ARG A 184 20.19 -6.13 3.73
N ASP A 185 19.45 -7.02 4.32
CA ASP A 185 19.10 -8.31 3.74
C ASP A 185 17.93 -8.13 2.74
N VAL A 186 18.17 -8.42 1.46
CA VAL A 186 17.17 -8.23 0.39
C VAL A 186 15.90 -9.08 0.57
N ARG A 187 15.94 -10.11 1.42
CA ARG A 187 14.77 -10.92 1.77
C ARG A 187 13.79 -10.19 2.69
N ASN A 188 14.23 -9.10 3.29
CA ASN A 188 13.43 -8.32 4.23
C ASN A 188 12.92 -7.03 3.56
N ALA A 189 11.64 -6.72 3.76
CA ALA A 189 11.02 -5.50 3.28
C ALA A 189 10.04 -4.96 4.32
N ILE A 190 9.88 -3.64 4.34
CA ILE A 190 8.78 -3.02 5.06
C ILE A 190 7.52 -3.16 4.20
N HIS A 191 6.47 -3.77 4.71
CA HIS A 191 5.20 -3.94 3.99
C HIS A 191 4.10 -2.99 4.44
N GLY A 192 4.15 -2.56 5.70
CA GLY A 192 3.20 -1.63 6.29
C GLY A 192 3.88 -0.73 7.30
N LEU A 193 3.40 0.48 7.41
CA LEU A 193 3.78 1.47 8.41
C LEU A 193 2.53 2.12 8.96
N GLU A 194 2.52 2.40 10.25
CA GLU A 194 1.48 3.16 10.91
C GLU A 194 2.07 3.96 12.06
N ILE A 195 1.48 5.12 12.34
CA ILE A 195 1.81 5.91 13.52
C ILE A 195 0.95 5.42 14.67
N TRP A 196 1.59 4.97 15.73
CA TRP A 196 0.87 4.57 16.94
C TRP A 196 0.38 5.82 17.67
N PRO A 197 -0.94 6.01 17.82
CA PRO A 197 -1.47 7.14 18.59
C PRO A 197 -1.17 6.92 20.07
N HIS A 198 -0.58 7.92 20.72
CA HIS A 198 -0.32 7.94 22.16
C HIS A 198 -1.49 8.56 22.91
#